data_5228979c4be1af10052bdbdbf9290118
#
_entry.id   5228979c4be1af10052bdbdbf9290118
#
_cell.length_a   1.000
_cell.length_b   1.000
_cell.length_c   1.000
_cell.angle_alpha   90.00
_cell.angle_beta   90.00
_cell.angle_gamma   90.00
#
_symmetry.space_group_name_H-M   'P 1'
#
loop_
_entity.id
_entity.type
_entity.pdbx_description
1 polymer ?
#
loop_
_entity_poly.entity_id
_entity_poly.type
_entity_poly.pdbx_seq_one_letter_code
_entity_poly.pdbx_strand_id
1 'polypeptide(L)'
;MAKGQGRFRPLIRPSEPKPATLSFWNLVEAHVLRALRTEHGVSVKALRTALDYAERELRVERLLLSPELRSEAGQLFLERYGELIDLTASGQLAMKQVLEAHLRRVTWDDARFPIRLHPFVASGAGADEMVIAIDPAVSFGRPVVASRSVSTAVIVARIDAGERPVDIAADYGLSDADIEQAVLYERAA
;
A
#
# COMPACT_ATOMS: atom_id res chain seq x y z
N MET A 1 -13.64 16.96 -37.07
CA MET A 1 -12.35 16.98 -36.34
C MET A 1 -12.39 15.96 -35.24
N ALA A 2 -11.74 14.83 -35.37
CA ALA A 2 -11.68 13.78 -34.37
C ALA A 2 -10.81 14.26 -33.20
N LYS A 3 -11.37 14.40 -32.01
CA LYS A 3 -10.61 14.61 -30.78
C LYS A 3 -9.73 13.39 -30.57
N GLY A 4 -8.42 13.56 -30.74
CA GLY A 4 -7.44 12.54 -30.41
C GLY A 4 -7.64 12.09 -28.96
N GLN A 5 -7.99 10.83 -28.77
CA GLN A 5 -7.94 10.19 -27.46
C GLN A 5 -6.47 10.13 -27.04
N GLY A 6 -6.04 11.11 -26.25
CA GLY A 6 -4.75 11.06 -25.58
C GLY A 6 -4.70 9.77 -24.75
N ARG A 7 -3.87 8.81 -25.16
CA ARG A 7 -3.60 7.61 -24.35
C ARG A 7 -2.92 8.07 -23.07
N PHE A 8 -3.69 8.20 -22.00
CA PHE A 8 -3.14 8.43 -20.68
C PHE A 8 -2.32 7.20 -20.27
N ARG A 9 -1.05 7.40 -19.97
CA ARG A 9 -0.20 6.37 -19.39
C ARG A 9 -0.71 6.10 -17.95
N PRO A 10 -1.05 4.87 -17.58
CA PRO A 10 -1.52 4.57 -16.23
C PRO A 10 -0.40 4.85 -15.23
N LEU A 11 -0.75 5.33 -14.02
CA LEU A 11 0.22 5.48 -12.92
C LEU A 11 0.73 4.12 -12.45
N ILE A 12 -0.17 3.16 -12.31
CA ILE A 12 0.15 1.77 -12.03
C ILE A 12 0.18 1.03 -13.37
N ARG A 13 1.31 0.43 -13.70
CA ARG A 13 1.47 -0.34 -14.93
C ARG A 13 1.16 -1.81 -14.65
N PRO A 14 0.05 -2.37 -15.17
CA PRO A 14 -0.24 -3.79 -15.02
C PRO A 14 0.92 -4.67 -15.47
N SER A 15 1.13 -5.80 -14.80
CA SER A 15 2.16 -6.78 -15.18
C SER A 15 1.87 -7.36 -16.57
N GLU A 16 0.58 -7.57 -16.87
CA GLU A 16 0.11 -7.98 -18.19
C GLU A 16 -0.99 -7.02 -18.67
N PRO A 17 -0.93 -6.55 -19.92
CA PRO A 17 -1.91 -5.60 -20.44
C PRO A 17 -3.23 -6.27 -20.87
N LYS A 18 -3.23 -7.59 -21.17
CA LYS A 18 -4.42 -8.31 -21.67
C LYS A 18 -4.37 -9.81 -21.29
N PRO A 19 -5.27 -10.28 -20.40
CA PRO A 19 -6.12 -9.47 -19.55
C PRO A 19 -5.29 -8.60 -18.60
N ALA A 20 -5.82 -7.46 -18.19
CA ALA A 20 -5.09 -6.58 -17.27
C ALA A 20 -4.95 -7.27 -15.91
N THR A 21 -3.74 -7.75 -15.63
CA THR A 21 -3.41 -8.46 -14.39
C THR A 21 -2.53 -7.57 -13.51
N LEU A 22 -2.95 -7.39 -12.25
CA LEU A 22 -2.18 -6.68 -11.25
C LEU A 22 -1.27 -7.65 -10.50
N SER A 23 -0.01 -7.29 -10.36
CA SER A 23 0.97 -8.01 -9.55
C SER A 23 0.97 -7.53 -8.11
N PHE A 24 1.68 -8.24 -7.22
CA PHE A 24 1.95 -7.78 -5.87
C PHE A 24 2.64 -6.40 -5.88
N TRP A 25 3.54 -6.14 -6.81
CA TRP A 25 4.19 -4.83 -6.94
C TRP A 25 3.19 -3.72 -7.29
N ASN A 26 2.18 -4.02 -8.10
CA ASN A 26 1.10 -3.06 -8.35
C ASN A 26 0.26 -2.77 -7.09
N LEU A 27 0.10 -3.75 -6.20
CA LEU A 27 -0.53 -3.55 -4.90
C LEU A 27 0.30 -2.61 -4.02
N VAL A 28 1.64 -2.78 -3.99
CA VAL A 28 2.55 -1.87 -3.26
C VAL A 28 2.49 -0.46 -3.85
N GLU A 29 2.51 -0.31 -5.19
CA GLU A 29 2.31 1.00 -5.84
C GLU A 29 0.99 1.66 -5.41
N ALA A 30 -0.11 0.88 -5.40
CA ALA A 30 -1.42 1.38 -4.99
C ALA A 30 -1.43 1.81 -3.51
N HIS A 31 -0.76 1.06 -2.64
CA HIS A 31 -0.61 1.40 -1.23
C HIS A 31 0.11 2.74 -1.04
N VAL A 32 1.23 2.96 -1.73
CA VAL A 32 1.98 4.23 -1.69
C VAL A 32 1.17 5.37 -2.31
N LEU A 33 0.50 5.14 -3.45
CA LEU A 33 -0.37 6.13 -4.09
C LEU A 33 -1.52 6.55 -3.18
N ARG A 34 -2.07 5.63 -2.39
CA ARG A 34 -3.13 5.94 -1.42
C ARG A 34 -2.64 6.97 -0.41
N ALA A 35 -1.41 6.83 0.13
CA ALA A 35 -0.80 7.79 1.04
C ALA A 35 -0.82 9.22 0.48
N LEU A 36 -0.45 9.35 -0.80
CA LEU A 36 -0.33 10.64 -1.47
C LEU A 36 -1.69 11.27 -1.85
N ARG A 37 -2.76 10.46 -1.90
CA ARG A 37 -4.10 10.94 -2.30
C ARG A 37 -5.02 11.26 -1.14
N THR A 38 -4.92 10.52 -0.04
CA THR A 38 -5.95 10.52 1.02
C THR A 38 -5.94 11.81 1.82
N GLU A 39 -4.79 12.42 2.01
CA GLU A 39 -4.63 13.55 2.93
C GLU A 39 -4.98 14.92 2.31
N HIS A 40 -4.96 15.07 0.98
CA HIS A 40 -5.03 16.39 0.37
C HIS A 40 -5.96 16.54 -0.86
N GLY A 41 -6.78 15.56 -1.18
CA GLY A 41 -7.72 15.63 -2.32
C GLY A 41 -7.08 15.86 -3.68
N VAL A 42 -5.83 15.44 -3.86
CA VAL A 42 -4.97 15.85 -4.95
C VAL A 42 -5.32 15.21 -6.28
N SER A 43 -5.18 15.99 -7.35
CA SER A 43 -5.45 15.52 -8.70
C SER A 43 -4.42 14.46 -9.14
N VAL A 44 -4.90 13.38 -9.75
CA VAL A 44 -4.07 12.34 -10.39
C VAL A 44 -3.10 12.95 -11.43
N LYS A 45 -3.45 14.09 -12.02
CA LYS A 45 -2.61 14.80 -12.98
C LYS A 45 -1.36 15.39 -12.33
N ALA A 46 -1.49 16.06 -11.19
CA ALA A 46 -0.35 16.63 -10.45
C ALA A 46 0.59 15.51 -9.97
N LEU A 47 0.04 14.45 -9.41
CA LEU A 47 0.80 13.28 -8.98
C LEU A 47 1.61 12.66 -10.14
N ARG A 48 0.99 12.49 -11.32
CA ARG A 48 1.67 11.98 -12.51
C ARG A 48 2.83 12.89 -12.92
N THR A 49 2.58 14.21 -12.99
CA THR A 49 3.60 15.17 -13.39
C THR A 49 4.80 15.15 -12.44
N ALA A 50 4.57 15.05 -11.13
CA ALA A 50 5.62 14.96 -10.13
C ALA A 50 6.42 13.66 -10.23
N LEU A 51 5.73 12.53 -10.41
CA LEU A 51 6.39 11.23 -10.63
C LEU A 51 7.21 11.20 -11.91
N ASP A 52 6.64 11.63 -13.03
CA ASP A 52 7.35 11.69 -14.31
C ASP A 52 8.58 12.61 -14.26
N TYR A 53 8.51 13.68 -13.45
CA TYR A 53 9.64 14.57 -13.22
C TYR A 53 10.74 13.87 -12.41
N ALA A 54 10.40 13.33 -11.24
CA ALA A 54 11.37 12.69 -10.36
C ALA A 54 12.00 11.45 -11.00
N GLU A 55 11.22 10.62 -11.69
CA GLU A 55 11.74 9.45 -12.43
C GLU A 55 12.76 9.85 -13.50
N ARG A 56 12.54 10.97 -14.21
CA ARG A 56 13.46 11.47 -15.23
C ARG A 56 14.73 12.07 -14.65
N GLU A 57 14.60 12.96 -13.66
CA GLU A 57 15.75 13.62 -13.03
C GLU A 57 16.67 12.62 -12.33
N LEU A 58 16.10 11.62 -11.68
CA LEU A 58 16.83 10.65 -10.88
C LEU A 58 17.19 9.38 -11.66
N ARG A 59 16.66 9.22 -12.88
CA ARG A 59 16.79 8.01 -13.70
C ARG A 59 16.34 6.74 -12.97
N VAL A 60 15.35 6.87 -12.11
CA VAL A 60 14.75 5.77 -11.37
C VAL A 60 13.46 5.37 -12.06
N GLU A 61 13.36 4.11 -12.49
CA GLU A 61 12.11 3.57 -13.00
C GLU A 61 11.23 3.10 -11.85
N ARG A 62 9.90 3.37 -11.95
CA ARG A 62 8.91 2.95 -10.95
C ARG A 62 9.26 3.44 -9.53
N LEU A 63 9.43 4.75 -9.38
CA LEU A 63 9.81 5.38 -8.12
C LEU A 63 8.97 4.94 -6.92
N LEU A 64 7.67 4.67 -7.11
CA LEU A 64 6.77 4.20 -6.06
C LEU A 64 7.13 2.80 -5.50
N LEU A 65 7.93 2.03 -6.23
CA LEU A 65 8.46 0.73 -5.81
C LEU A 65 9.90 0.81 -5.32
N SER A 66 10.47 1.99 -5.26
CA SER A 66 11.88 2.14 -4.93
C SER A 66 12.08 2.56 -3.47
N PRO A 67 13.03 1.93 -2.75
CA PRO A 67 13.45 2.41 -1.43
C PRO A 67 13.98 3.84 -1.46
N GLU A 68 14.45 4.32 -2.63
CA GLU A 68 14.90 5.70 -2.83
C GLU A 68 13.77 6.71 -2.56
N LEU A 69 12.51 6.30 -2.57
CA LEU A 69 11.40 7.15 -2.15
C LEU A 69 11.53 7.62 -0.68
N ARG A 70 12.35 6.96 0.14
CA ARG A 70 12.72 7.39 1.51
C ARG A 70 13.92 8.33 1.57
N SER A 71 14.61 8.53 0.46
CA SER A 71 15.85 9.32 0.37
C SER A 71 15.64 10.65 -0.35
N GLU A 72 16.70 11.22 -0.90
CA GLU A 72 16.69 12.44 -1.71
C GLU A 72 15.69 12.37 -2.88
N ALA A 73 15.51 11.19 -3.46
CA ALA A 73 14.55 10.98 -4.54
C ALA A 73 13.11 11.25 -4.09
N GLY A 74 12.74 10.76 -2.92
CA GLY A 74 11.43 11.04 -2.33
C GLY A 74 11.27 12.50 -1.95
N GLN A 75 12.33 13.14 -1.48
CA GLN A 75 12.29 14.55 -1.16
C GLN A 75 12.08 15.40 -2.43
N LEU A 76 12.83 15.18 -3.47
CA LEU A 76 12.66 15.87 -4.76
C LEU A 76 11.25 15.67 -5.34
N PHE A 77 10.73 14.43 -5.27
CA PHE A 77 9.36 14.14 -5.67
C PHE A 77 8.35 14.95 -4.85
N LEU A 78 8.48 14.97 -3.52
CA LEU A 78 7.56 15.66 -2.63
C LEU A 78 7.64 17.18 -2.78
N GLU A 79 8.82 17.74 -2.99
CA GLU A 79 9.01 19.16 -3.27
C GLU A 79 8.30 19.56 -4.57
N ARG A 80 8.55 18.82 -5.65
CA ARG A 80 7.89 19.08 -6.93
C ARG A 80 6.39 18.86 -6.88
N TYR A 81 5.96 17.85 -6.15
CA TYR A 81 4.55 17.59 -5.93
C TYR A 81 3.88 18.71 -5.14
N GLY A 82 4.52 19.16 -4.05
CA GLY A 82 4.04 20.27 -3.24
C GLY A 82 3.90 21.57 -4.03
N GLU A 83 4.85 21.89 -4.92
CA GLU A 83 4.76 23.04 -5.82
C GLU A 83 3.53 22.93 -6.77
N LEU A 84 3.29 21.75 -7.32
CA LEU A 84 2.19 21.53 -8.27
C LEU A 84 0.79 21.63 -7.66
N ILE A 85 0.67 21.48 -6.34
CA ILE A 85 -0.61 21.54 -5.60
C ILE A 85 -0.65 22.68 -4.60
N ASP A 86 0.33 23.58 -4.66
CA ASP A 86 0.43 24.76 -3.81
C ASP A 86 0.41 24.45 -2.30
N LEU A 87 1.16 23.40 -1.92
CA LEU A 87 1.32 23.03 -0.51
C LEU A 87 2.28 23.96 0.22
N THR A 88 1.85 24.38 1.41
CA THR A 88 2.73 25.07 2.36
C THR A 88 3.86 24.14 2.86
N ALA A 89 4.92 24.70 3.43
CA ALA A 89 6.01 23.92 4.01
C ALA A 89 5.53 22.93 5.09
N SER A 90 4.55 23.33 5.91
CA SER A 90 3.92 22.43 6.89
C SER A 90 3.12 21.31 6.25
N GLY A 91 2.43 21.59 5.14
CA GLY A 91 1.72 20.57 4.36
C GLY A 91 2.66 19.55 3.71
N GLN A 92 3.81 20.01 3.20
CA GLN A 92 4.86 19.13 2.67
C GLN A 92 5.45 18.21 3.75
N LEU A 93 5.69 18.74 4.96
CA LEU A 93 6.16 17.95 6.09
C LEU A 93 5.14 16.88 6.50
N ALA A 94 3.86 17.24 6.61
CA ALA A 94 2.80 16.31 6.92
C ALA A 94 2.71 15.18 5.86
N MET A 95 2.76 15.53 4.58
CA MET A 95 2.77 14.57 3.49
C MET A 95 3.96 13.61 3.56
N LYS A 96 5.16 14.12 3.89
CA LYS A 96 6.35 13.30 4.10
C LYS A 96 6.14 12.28 5.22
N GLN A 97 5.58 12.70 6.35
CA GLN A 97 5.30 11.80 7.48
C GLN A 97 4.30 10.69 7.10
N VAL A 98 3.25 11.02 6.36
CA VAL A 98 2.28 10.05 5.85
C VAL A 98 2.93 9.06 4.89
N LEU A 99 3.74 9.54 3.95
CA LEU A 99 4.48 8.69 3.03
C LEU A 99 5.43 7.74 3.76
N GLU A 100 6.18 8.25 4.73
CA GLU A 100 7.10 7.44 5.55
C GLU A 100 6.35 6.37 6.36
N ALA A 101 5.17 6.68 6.90
CA ALA A 101 4.33 5.72 7.60
C ALA A 101 3.88 4.58 6.67
N HIS A 102 3.50 4.89 5.43
CA HIS A 102 3.14 3.88 4.43
C HIS A 102 4.33 3.04 3.98
N LEU A 103 5.49 3.67 3.76
CA LEU A 103 6.70 2.96 3.33
C LEU A 103 7.27 2.04 4.42
N ARG A 104 7.08 2.37 5.71
CA ARG A 104 7.46 1.47 6.81
C ARG A 104 6.69 0.16 6.81
N ARG A 105 5.51 0.12 6.18
CA ARG A 105 4.67 -1.07 6.06
C ARG A 105 5.07 -1.99 4.90
N VAL A 106 6.08 -1.62 4.13
CA VAL A 106 6.64 -2.45 3.05
C VAL A 106 7.97 -3.03 3.51
N THR A 107 8.12 -4.35 3.44
CA THR A 107 9.39 -5.04 3.65
C THR A 107 10.07 -5.24 2.31
N TRP A 108 11.36 -4.97 2.27
CA TRP A 108 12.21 -5.05 1.09
C TRP A 108 13.26 -6.15 1.27
N ASP A 109 13.62 -6.85 0.21
CA ASP A 109 14.75 -7.77 0.20
C ASP A 109 16.10 -7.03 0.01
N ASP A 110 17.20 -7.79 0.03
CA ASP A 110 18.56 -7.26 -0.14
C ASP A 110 18.77 -6.65 -1.54
N ALA A 111 18.00 -7.09 -2.54
CA ALA A 111 18.00 -6.56 -3.90
C ALA A 111 17.07 -5.35 -4.06
N ARG A 112 16.47 -4.87 -2.95
CA ARG A 112 15.57 -3.72 -2.88
C ARG A 112 14.24 -3.91 -3.60
N PHE A 113 13.76 -5.16 -3.71
CA PHE A 113 12.42 -5.45 -4.18
C PHE A 113 11.44 -5.57 -3.00
N PRO A 114 10.19 -5.06 -3.14
CA PRO A 114 9.19 -5.26 -2.11
C PRO A 114 8.75 -6.72 -2.07
N ILE A 115 8.84 -7.34 -0.90
CA ILE A 115 8.52 -8.76 -0.68
C ILE A 115 7.31 -8.96 0.23
N ARG A 116 6.98 -7.97 1.07
CA ARG A 116 5.82 -8.06 1.98
C ARG A 116 5.21 -6.69 2.19
N LEU A 117 3.89 -6.65 2.27
CA LEU A 117 3.11 -5.47 2.60
C LEU A 117 2.27 -5.74 3.85
N HIS A 118 2.30 -4.82 4.80
CA HIS A 118 1.37 -4.75 5.92
C HIS A 118 0.33 -3.66 5.65
N PRO A 119 -0.87 -4.00 5.15
CA PRO A 119 -1.89 -3.00 4.85
C PRO A 119 -2.38 -2.30 6.13
N PHE A 120 -2.88 -1.08 6.01
CA PHE A 120 -3.62 -0.46 7.11
C PHE A 120 -4.97 -1.17 7.25
N VAL A 121 -5.29 -1.54 8.46
CA VAL A 121 -6.61 -2.00 8.83
C VAL A 121 -7.42 -0.78 9.29
N ALA A 122 -8.71 -0.74 8.97
CA ALA A 122 -9.57 0.38 9.34
C ALA A 122 -9.57 0.59 10.86
N SER A 123 -9.68 1.85 11.27
CA SER A 123 -9.53 2.42 12.61
C SER A 123 -9.97 1.51 13.76
N GLY A 124 -9.03 1.20 14.65
CA GLY A 124 -9.25 0.47 15.89
C GLY A 124 -8.01 0.60 16.79
N ALA A 125 -8.10 0.12 18.03
CA ALA A 125 -6.93 -0.07 18.87
C ALA A 125 -5.94 -0.98 18.13
N GLY A 126 -4.70 -0.52 17.90
CA GLY A 126 -3.70 -1.27 17.14
C GLY A 126 -3.59 -0.90 15.66
N ALA A 127 -4.15 0.23 15.21
CA ALA A 127 -4.04 0.69 13.82
C ALA A 127 -2.58 0.82 13.32
N ASP A 128 -1.61 1.01 14.22
CA ASP A 128 -0.19 1.04 13.93
C ASP A 128 0.46 -0.35 13.93
N GLU A 129 -0.21 -1.38 14.43
CA GLU A 129 0.31 -2.73 14.46
C GLU A 129 0.28 -3.36 13.05
N MET A 130 1.34 -4.11 12.74
CA MET A 130 1.50 -4.80 11.45
C MET A 130 0.97 -6.25 11.56
N VAL A 131 -0.27 -6.40 12.05
CA VAL A 131 -0.88 -7.70 12.31
C VAL A 131 -1.17 -8.47 11.03
N ILE A 132 -1.65 -7.78 9.99
CA ILE A 132 -1.96 -8.41 8.70
C ILE A 132 -0.78 -8.26 7.75
N ALA A 133 -0.46 -9.33 7.03
CA ALA A 133 0.57 -9.34 6.00
C ALA A 133 0.05 -9.90 4.67
N ILE A 134 0.56 -9.35 3.58
CA ILE A 134 0.40 -9.87 2.22
C ILE A 134 1.80 -10.13 1.69
N ASP A 135 2.13 -11.40 1.44
CA ASP A 135 3.44 -11.86 0.99
C ASP A 135 3.24 -12.90 -0.11
N PRO A 136 3.75 -12.70 -1.32
CA PRO A 136 3.58 -13.66 -2.42
C PRO A 136 4.10 -15.06 -2.11
N ALA A 137 5.09 -15.18 -1.22
CA ALA A 137 5.67 -16.46 -0.82
C ALA A 137 4.83 -17.18 0.26
N VAL A 138 3.86 -16.48 0.88
CA VAL A 138 2.99 -17.01 1.94
C VAL A 138 1.55 -17.05 1.46
N SER A 139 0.89 -18.20 1.58
CA SER A 139 -0.52 -18.38 1.19
C SER A 139 -0.86 -17.85 -0.20
N PHE A 140 0.08 -17.91 -1.15
CA PHE A 140 -0.07 -17.41 -2.53
C PHE A 140 -0.42 -15.91 -2.60
N GLY A 141 0.09 -15.10 -1.67
CA GLY A 141 -0.18 -13.67 -1.59
C GLY A 141 -1.56 -13.31 -1.03
N ARG A 142 -2.26 -14.26 -0.43
CA ARG A 142 -3.51 -13.97 0.30
C ARG A 142 -3.18 -13.32 1.64
N PRO A 143 -4.06 -12.42 2.14
CA PRO A 143 -3.87 -11.81 3.45
C PRO A 143 -3.83 -12.85 4.57
N VAL A 144 -2.87 -12.71 5.46
CA VAL A 144 -2.68 -13.59 6.62
C VAL A 144 -2.44 -12.78 7.88
N VAL A 145 -2.76 -13.35 9.04
CA VAL A 145 -2.24 -12.88 10.32
C VAL A 145 -0.76 -13.21 10.37
N ALA A 146 0.10 -12.19 10.44
CA ALA A 146 1.54 -12.30 10.22
C ALA A 146 2.25 -13.22 11.23
N SER A 147 1.78 -13.23 12.48
CA SER A 147 2.38 -14.02 13.58
C SER A 147 2.32 -15.53 13.37
N ARG A 148 1.30 -16.03 12.67
CA ARG A 148 1.04 -17.47 12.46
C ARG A 148 0.76 -17.85 11.01
N SER A 149 0.78 -16.89 10.09
CA SER A 149 0.47 -17.09 8.67
C SER A 149 -0.92 -17.72 8.41
N VAL A 150 -1.89 -17.45 9.31
CA VAL A 150 -3.27 -17.91 9.19
C VAL A 150 -4.04 -16.95 8.30
N SER A 151 -4.75 -17.48 7.29
CA SER A 151 -5.55 -16.67 6.37
C SER A 151 -6.67 -15.90 7.10
N THR A 152 -6.76 -14.59 6.87
CA THR A 152 -7.83 -13.74 7.40
C THR A 152 -9.20 -14.22 6.95
N ALA A 153 -9.33 -14.62 5.69
CA ALA A 153 -10.58 -15.15 5.12
C ALA A 153 -11.02 -16.46 5.81
N VAL A 154 -10.10 -17.33 6.22
CA VAL A 154 -10.42 -18.57 6.95
C VAL A 154 -10.96 -18.23 8.35
N ILE A 155 -10.36 -17.25 9.02
CA ILE A 155 -10.84 -16.80 10.34
C ILE A 155 -12.28 -16.29 10.22
N VAL A 156 -12.53 -15.39 9.26
CA VAL A 156 -13.88 -14.81 9.06
C VAL A 156 -14.90 -15.87 8.66
N ALA A 157 -14.53 -16.81 7.78
CA ALA A 157 -15.44 -17.90 7.40
C ALA A 157 -15.85 -18.78 8.58
N ARG A 158 -14.96 -19.04 9.55
CA ARG A 158 -15.28 -19.79 10.77
C ARG A 158 -16.22 -18.99 11.69
N ILE A 159 -15.99 -17.68 11.83
CA ILE A 159 -16.89 -16.79 12.59
C ILE A 159 -18.28 -16.75 11.96
N ASP A 160 -18.38 -16.63 10.64
CA ASP A 160 -19.64 -16.60 9.90
C ASP A 160 -20.38 -17.95 9.98
N ALA A 161 -19.65 -19.04 10.19
CA ALA A 161 -20.21 -20.36 10.49
C ALA A 161 -20.72 -20.52 11.94
N GLY A 162 -20.53 -19.48 12.79
CA GLY A 162 -21.02 -19.44 14.17
C GLY A 162 -20.02 -19.90 15.22
N GLU A 163 -18.74 -20.10 14.87
CA GLU A 163 -17.70 -20.41 15.84
C GLU A 163 -17.33 -19.17 16.66
N ARG A 164 -17.01 -19.37 17.93
CA ARG A 164 -16.64 -18.25 18.79
C ARG A 164 -15.19 -17.78 18.50
N PRO A 165 -14.93 -16.46 18.45
CA PRO A 165 -13.60 -15.93 18.21
C PRO A 165 -12.52 -16.50 19.15
N VAL A 166 -12.86 -16.72 20.45
CA VAL A 166 -11.94 -17.26 21.44
C VAL A 166 -11.50 -18.70 21.14
N ASP A 167 -12.39 -19.52 20.57
CA ASP A 167 -12.07 -20.91 20.19
C ASP A 167 -11.15 -20.92 18.96
N ILE A 168 -11.43 -20.04 17.99
CA ILE A 168 -10.59 -19.86 16.80
C ILE A 168 -9.20 -19.36 17.18
N ALA A 169 -9.13 -18.39 18.13
CA ALA A 169 -7.86 -17.87 18.65
C ALA A 169 -7.04 -18.99 19.30
N ALA A 170 -7.66 -19.81 20.14
CA ALA A 170 -7.01 -20.95 20.79
C ALA A 170 -6.49 -21.98 19.76
N ASP A 171 -7.29 -22.34 18.75
CA ASP A 171 -6.93 -23.33 17.73
C ASP A 171 -5.70 -22.93 16.91
N TYR A 172 -5.60 -21.65 16.58
CA TYR A 172 -4.50 -21.14 15.76
C TYR A 172 -3.33 -20.55 16.56
N GLY A 173 -3.47 -20.46 17.89
CA GLY A 173 -2.48 -19.81 18.77
C GLY A 173 -2.36 -18.31 18.49
N LEU A 174 -3.50 -17.67 18.23
CA LEU A 174 -3.64 -16.24 17.98
C LEU A 174 -4.15 -15.53 19.23
N SER A 175 -3.93 -14.22 19.32
CA SER A 175 -4.59 -13.39 20.32
C SER A 175 -5.99 -12.95 19.87
N ASP A 176 -6.81 -12.49 20.80
CA ASP A 176 -8.13 -11.91 20.47
C ASP A 176 -7.97 -10.67 19.58
N ALA A 177 -6.92 -9.88 19.79
CA ALA A 177 -6.60 -8.74 18.94
C ALA A 177 -6.26 -9.15 17.49
N ASP A 178 -5.54 -10.27 17.30
CA ASP A 178 -5.27 -10.82 15.95
C ASP A 178 -6.56 -11.18 15.21
N ILE A 179 -7.50 -11.80 15.93
CA ILE A 179 -8.82 -12.16 15.39
C ILE A 179 -9.61 -10.91 15.01
N GLU A 180 -9.64 -9.90 15.90
CA GLU A 180 -10.32 -8.64 15.64
C GLU A 180 -9.74 -7.94 14.40
N GLN A 181 -8.42 -7.85 14.28
CA GLN A 181 -7.76 -7.24 13.14
C GLN A 181 -8.05 -7.99 11.83
N ALA A 182 -8.10 -9.32 11.86
CA ALA A 182 -8.48 -10.13 10.69
C ALA A 182 -9.92 -9.83 10.24
N VAL A 183 -10.86 -9.72 11.18
CA VAL A 183 -12.26 -9.37 10.90
C VAL A 183 -12.39 -7.95 10.34
N LEU A 184 -11.72 -6.98 10.96
CA LEU A 184 -11.72 -5.59 10.50
C LEU A 184 -11.15 -5.48 9.07
N TYR A 185 -10.07 -6.21 8.77
CA TYR A 185 -9.48 -6.23 7.46
C TYR A 185 -10.43 -6.76 6.38
N GLU A 186 -11.04 -7.93 6.59
CA GLU A 186 -11.94 -8.55 5.62
C GLU A 186 -13.25 -7.79 5.40
N ARG A 187 -13.75 -7.11 6.45
CA ARG A 187 -14.99 -6.33 6.36
C ARG A 187 -14.80 -4.91 5.81
N ALA A 188 -13.55 -4.43 5.71
CA ALA A 188 -13.21 -3.14 5.12
C ALA A 188 -12.85 -3.24 3.64
N ALA A 189 -12.70 -4.44 3.09
CA ALA A 189 -12.27 -4.72 1.72
C ALA A 189 -13.43 -4.61 0.70
#